data_5778f48505fca24023d343dc1b055ebe
#
_entry.id   5778f48505fca24023d343dc1b055ebe
#
_cell.length_a   1.000
_cell.length_b   1.000
_cell.length_c   1.000
_cell.angle_alpha   90.00
_cell.angle_beta   90.00
_cell.angle_gamma   90.00
#
_symmetry.space_group_name_H-M   'P 1'
#
loop_
_entity.id
_entity.type
_entity.pdbx_description
1 polymer ?
#
loop_
_entity_poly.entity_id
_entity_poly.type
_entity_poly.pdbx_seq_one_letter_code
_entity_poly.pdbx_strand_id
1 'polypeptide(L)'
;MYPHLNAAGILFGGMALSWLDEDAIIYAANLLDTNRIATVKMSEVIFKSAANIGDILISGVELVRIGRTSITVKCELRNKTTNNVIVQVDEVVIVALDYNKKPTVHKLAPQDDN
;
A
#
# COMPACT_ATOMS: atom_id res chain seq x y z
N MET A 1 15.07 -8.92 -8.02
CA MET A 1 16.16 -7.99 -8.25
C MET A 1 16.12 -7.39 -9.65
N TYR A 2 16.55 -6.15 -9.79
CA TYR A 2 16.47 -5.43 -11.06
C TYR A 2 17.85 -4.97 -11.49
N PRO A 3 18.64 -5.85 -12.08
CA PRO A 3 20.03 -5.54 -12.38
C PRO A 3 20.19 -4.42 -13.41
N HIS A 4 19.13 -4.09 -14.15
CA HIS A 4 19.23 -3.15 -15.26
C HIS A 4 18.39 -1.89 -15.08
N LEU A 5 18.07 -1.53 -13.82
CA LEU A 5 17.37 -0.27 -13.56
C LEU A 5 18.28 0.89 -13.86
N ASN A 6 17.99 1.63 -14.93
CA ASN A 6 18.64 2.91 -15.21
C ASN A 6 17.94 4.01 -14.40
N ALA A 7 18.41 5.25 -14.55
CA ALA A 7 17.86 6.38 -13.79
C ALA A 7 16.35 6.54 -14.01
N ALA A 8 15.88 6.34 -15.24
CA ALA A 8 14.45 6.45 -15.54
C ALA A 8 13.65 5.34 -14.85
N GLY A 9 14.19 4.11 -14.84
CA GLY A 9 13.56 2.99 -14.16
C GLY A 9 13.49 3.18 -12.64
N ILE A 10 14.57 3.73 -12.06
CA ILE A 10 14.60 4.04 -10.64
C ILE A 10 13.56 5.11 -10.31
N LEU A 11 13.48 6.14 -11.12
CA LEU A 11 12.52 7.22 -10.93
C LEU A 11 11.09 6.69 -11.00
N PHE A 12 10.79 5.86 -11.99
CA PHE A 12 9.48 5.25 -12.11
C PHE A 12 9.17 4.38 -10.90
N GLY A 13 10.15 3.58 -10.44
CA GLY A 13 9.97 2.73 -9.28
C GLY A 13 9.61 3.52 -8.03
N GLY A 14 10.30 4.65 -7.81
CA GLY A 14 9.99 5.53 -6.68
C GLY A 14 8.60 6.13 -6.78
N MET A 15 8.20 6.57 -7.96
CA MET A 15 6.87 7.12 -8.18
C MET A 15 5.80 6.06 -7.98
N ALA A 16 6.00 4.86 -8.50
CA ALA A 16 5.04 3.76 -8.36
C ALA A 16 4.83 3.42 -6.89
N LEU A 17 5.90 3.35 -6.12
CA LEU A 17 5.81 3.06 -4.70
C LEU A 17 5.07 4.17 -3.95
N SER A 18 5.33 5.42 -4.31
CA SER A 18 4.64 6.57 -3.73
C SER A 18 3.14 6.49 -4.02
N TRP A 19 2.74 6.15 -5.25
CA TRP A 19 1.33 5.98 -5.61
C TRP A 19 0.67 4.87 -4.80
N LEU A 20 1.35 3.73 -4.63
CA LEU A 20 0.78 2.62 -3.85
C LEU A 20 0.62 3.00 -2.39
N ASP A 21 1.60 3.67 -1.80
CA ASP A 21 1.51 4.11 -0.42
C ASP A 21 0.36 5.11 -0.24
N GLU A 22 0.23 6.06 -1.16
CA GLU A 22 -0.86 7.04 -1.11
C GLU A 22 -2.23 6.35 -1.20
N ASP A 23 -2.37 5.40 -2.12
CA ASP A 23 -3.62 4.66 -2.26
C ASP A 23 -3.94 3.82 -1.03
N ALA A 24 -2.93 3.22 -0.43
CA ALA A 24 -3.11 2.45 0.81
C ALA A 24 -3.58 3.35 1.94
N ILE A 25 -3.00 4.54 2.07
CA ILE A 25 -3.38 5.51 3.10
C ILE A 25 -4.81 6.01 2.86
N ILE A 26 -5.19 6.32 1.63
CA ILE A 26 -6.55 6.75 1.31
C ILE A 26 -7.54 5.63 1.65
N TYR A 27 -7.22 4.40 1.27
CA TYR A 27 -8.05 3.25 1.58
C TYR A 27 -8.25 3.11 3.10
N ALA A 28 -7.15 3.18 3.85
CA ALA A 28 -7.19 3.04 5.30
C ALA A 28 -7.96 4.18 5.96
N ALA A 29 -7.77 5.40 5.49
CA ALA A 29 -8.47 6.57 6.03
C ALA A 29 -9.99 6.42 5.87
N ASN A 30 -10.43 5.95 4.71
CA ASN A 30 -11.83 5.72 4.46
C ASN A 30 -12.37 4.56 5.28
N LEU A 31 -11.61 3.47 5.36
CA LEU A 31 -12.04 2.28 6.10
C LEU A 31 -12.15 2.55 7.60
N LEU A 32 -11.17 3.25 8.15
CA LEU A 32 -11.09 3.53 9.59
C LEU A 32 -11.74 4.84 10.00
N ASP A 33 -12.20 5.62 9.02
CA ASP A 33 -12.87 6.91 9.23
C ASP A 33 -12.01 7.86 10.09
N THR A 34 -10.74 7.93 9.75
CA THR A 34 -9.79 8.85 10.41
C THR A 34 -8.64 9.13 9.48
N ASN A 35 -8.09 10.33 9.57
CA ASN A 35 -6.88 10.69 8.84
C ASN A 35 -5.62 10.64 9.72
N ARG A 36 -5.77 10.24 10.98
CA ARG A 36 -4.63 10.07 11.89
C ARG A 36 -4.13 8.65 11.77
N ILE A 37 -3.41 8.40 10.70
CA ILE A 37 -2.87 7.08 10.38
C ILE A 37 -1.47 7.25 9.80
N ALA A 38 -0.68 6.18 9.88
CA ALA A 38 0.68 6.16 9.32
C ALA A 38 1.03 4.76 8.85
N THR A 39 1.75 4.69 7.75
CA THR A 39 2.36 3.44 7.31
C THR A 39 3.59 3.20 8.17
N VAL A 40 3.64 2.05 8.84
CA VAL A 40 4.74 1.72 9.74
C VAL A 40 5.62 0.61 9.23
N LYS A 41 5.16 -0.13 8.23
CA LYS A 41 5.93 -1.25 7.70
C LYS A 41 5.42 -1.59 6.30
N MET A 42 6.35 -1.93 5.42
CA MET A 42 6.07 -2.50 4.12
C MET A 42 6.87 -3.77 3.97
N SER A 43 6.25 -4.80 3.42
CA SER A 43 6.98 -5.99 3.02
C SER A 43 7.79 -5.71 1.77
N GLU A 44 8.44 -6.73 1.25
CA GLU A 44 9.23 -6.63 0.05
C GLU A 44 8.41 -6.04 -1.11
N VAL A 45 9.00 -5.08 -1.80
CA VAL A 45 8.40 -4.48 -3.01
C VAL A 45 8.87 -5.30 -4.20
N ILE A 46 7.93 -5.88 -4.93
CA ILE A 46 8.23 -6.77 -6.04
C ILE A 46 7.81 -6.12 -7.34
N PHE A 47 8.77 -5.85 -8.21
CA PHE A 47 8.50 -5.34 -9.57
C PHE A 47 8.44 -6.53 -10.51
N LYS A 48 7.30 -6.72 -11.16
CA LYS A 48 7.06 -7.92 -11.98
C LYS A 48 7.12 -7.66 -13.47
N SER A 49 6.80 -6.47 -13.90
CA SER A 49 6.85 -6.12 -15.32
C SER A 49 7.10 -4.63 -15.50
N ALA A 50 7.45 -4.25 -16.71
CA ALA A 50 7.70 -2.85 -17.03
C ALA A 50 6.41 -2.18 -17.49
N ALA A 51 6.38 -0.86 -17.33
CA ALA A 51 5.34 -0.03 -17.91
C ALA A 51 6.00 0.91 -18.93
N ASN A 52 5.26 1.20 -19.99
CA ASN A 52 5.73 2.08 -21.06
C ASN A 52 4.90 3.36 -21.06
N ILE A 53 5.47 4.40 -21.65
CA ILE A 53 4.76 5.66 -21.84
C ILE A 53 3.48 5.36 -22.63
N GLY A 54 2.36 5.88 -22.15
CA GLY A 54 1.06 5.66 -22.79
C GLY A 54 0.26 4.51 -22.20
N ASP A 55 0.87 3.68 -21.36
CA ASP A 55 0.13 2.62 -20.68
C ASP A 55 -0.79 3.22 -19.62
N ILE A 56 -1.97 2.62 -19.48
CA ILE A 56 -2.91 2.99 -18.44
C ILE A 56 -2.69 2.05 -17.26
N LEU A 57 -2.47 2.63 -16.09
CA LEU A 57 -2.17 1.88 -14.87
C LEU A 57 -3.35 1.95 -13.92
N ILE A 58 -3.62 0.82 -13.27
CA ILE A 58 -4.67 0.71 -12.26
C ILE A 58 -4.04 0.24 -10.97
N SER A 59 -4.32 0.94 -9.88
CA SER A 59 -3.90 0.48 -8.57
C SER A 59 -5.05 -0.25 -7.88
N GLY A 60 -4.69 -1.24 -7.07
CA GLY A 60 -5.65 -1.99 -6.27
C GLY A 60 -5.14 -2.14 -4.86
N VAL A 61 -6.06 -2.04 -3.90
CA VAL A 61 -5.76 -2.23 -2.48
C VAL A 61 -6.74 -3.26 -1.95
N GLU A 62 -6.21 -4.25 -1.25
CA GLU A 62 -7.01 -5.32 -0.68
C GLU A 62 -6.71 -5.47 0.80
N LEU A 63 -7.73 -5.55 1.63
CA LEU A 63 -7.56 -5.75 3.06
C LEU A 63 -7.13 -7.19 3.32
N VAL A 64 -6.03 -7.36 4.05
CA VAL A 64 -5.48 -8.67 4.37
C VAL A 64 -5.80 -9.06 5.80
N ARG A 65 -5.64 -8.13 6.74
CA ARG A 65 -5.77 -8.44 8.15
C ARG A 65 -6.12 -7.19 8.94
N ILE A 66 -6.92 -7.37 9.99
CA ILE A 66 -7.28 -6.30 10.92
C ILE A 66 -6.69 -6.60 12.28
N GLY A 67 -5.82 -5.73 12.76
CA GLY A 67 -5.29 -5.77 14.13
C GLY A 67 -6.04 -4.80 15.02
N ARG A 68 -5.61 -4.65 16.26
CA ARG A 68 -6.26 -3.74 17.20
C ARG A 68 -5.96 -2.28 16.89
N THR A 69 -4.71 -1.96 16.59
CA THR A 69 -4.29 -0.60 16.28
C THR A 69 -3.93 -0.42 14.82
N SER A 70 -3.91 -1.52 14.05
CA SER A 70 -3.42 -1.51 12.68
C SER A 70 -4.36 -2.25 11.74
N ILE A 71 -4.16 -2.01 10.44
CA ILE A 71 -4.66 -2.87 9.38
C ILE A 71 -3.48 -3.21 8.48
N THR A 72 -3.59 -4.35 7.81
CA THR A 72 -2.61 -4.77 6.81
C THR A 72 -3.33 -4.89 5.49
N VAL A 73 -2.78 -4.26 4.46
CA VAL A 73 -3.35 -4.30 3.13
C VAL A 73 -2.30 -4.80 2.14
N LYS A 74 -2.77 -5.34 1.03
CA LYS A 74 -1.96 -5.70 -0.12
C LYS A 74 -2.21 -4.67 -1.20
N CYS A 75 -1.14 -4.21 -1.84
CA CYS A 75 -1.25 -3.20 -2.88
C CYS A 75 -0.61 -3.72 -4.17
N GLU A 76 -1.22 -3.37 -5.29
CA GLU A 76 -0.61 -3.69 -6.58
C GLU A 76 -0.90 -2.58 -7.58
N LEU A 77 0.02 -2.43 -8.53
CA LEU A 77 -0.15 -1.58 -9.69
C LEU A 77 -0.15 -2.48 -10.91
N ARG A 78 -1.20 -2.38 -11.71
CA ARG A 78 -1.42 -3.28 -12.85
C ARG A 78 -1.53 -2.47 -14.12
N ASN A 79 -0.99 -3.01 -15.21
CA ASN A 79 -1.14 -2.42 -16.53
C ASN A 79 -2.52 -2.84 -17.07
N LYS A 80 -3.40 -1.87 -17.32
CA LYS A 80 -4.75 -2.16 -17.78
C LYS A 80 -4.75 -2.81 -19.16
N THR A 81 -3.82 -2.41 -20.02
CA THR A 81 -3.80 -2.88 -21.40
C THR A 81 -3.39 -4.35 -21.48
N THR A 82 -2.33 -4.73 -20.77
CA THR A 82 -1.79 -6.09 -20.80
C THR A 82 -2.32 -6.98 -19.69
N ASN A 83 -2.94 -6.37 -18.68
CA ASN A 83 -3.40 -7.03 -17.46
C ASN A 83 -2.24 -7.63 -16.63
N ASN A 84 -1.03 -7.20 -16.87
CA ASN A 84 0.13 -7.64 -16.10
C ASN A 84 0.31 -6.79 -14.84
N VAL A 85 0.71 -7.45 -13.74
CA VAL A 85 1.11 -6.73 -12.54
C VAL A 85 2.46 -6.10 -12.77
N ILE A 86 2.58 -4.82 -12.50
CA ILE A 86 3.83 -4.08 -12.64
C ILE A 86 4.60 -4.13 -11.34
N VAL A 87 3.96 -3.77 -10.23
CA VAL A 87 4.59 -3.77 -8.91
C VAL A 87 3.56 -4.22 -7.89
N GLN A 88 4.04 -4.90 -6.87
CA GLN A 88 3.18 -5.49 -5.83
C GLN A 88 3.89 -5.40 -4.48
N VAL A 89 3.12 -5.07 -3.45
CA VAL A 89 3.58 -5.13 -2.06
C VAL A 89 2.55 -5.95 -1.31
N ASP A 90 2.98 -7.11 -0.80
CA ASP A 90 2.05 -8.06 -0.19
C ASP A 90 1.51 -7.62 1.15
N GLU A 91 2.28 -6.84 1.90
CA GLU A 91 1.84 -6.36 3.20
C GLU A 91 2.29 -4.92 3.41
N VAL A 92 1.32 -4.05 3.59
CA VAL A 92 1.54 -2.68 4.03
C VAL A 92 0.77 -2.53 5.33
N VAL A 93 1.49 -2.27 6.42
CA VAL A 93 0.89 -2.15 7.75
C VAL A 93 0.67 -0.68 8.07
N ILE A 94 -0.57 -0.33 8.33
CA ILE A 94 -0.98 1.03 8.62
C ILE A 94 -1.58 1.07 10.02
N VAL A 95 -1.13 2.01 10.83
CA VAL A 95 -1.49 2.11 12.23
C VAL A 95 -2.33 3.36 12.45
N ALA A 96 -3.40 3.21 13.24
CA ALA A 96 -4.19 4.35 13.71
C ALA A 96 -3.46 5.04 14.85
N LEU A 97 -3.51 6.37 14.84
CA LEU A 97 -2.79 7.19 15.81
C LEU A 97 -3.76 8.06 16.61
N ASP A 98 -3.44 8.28 17.88
CA ASP A 98 -4.15 9.25 18.69
C ASP A 98 -3.60 10.66 18.45
N TYR A 99 -4.10 11.63 19.21
CA TYR A 99 -3.67 13.02 19.05
C TYR A 99 -2.22 13.23 19.42
N ASN A 100 -1.62 12.33 20.19
CA ASN A 100 -0.21 12.37 20.57
C ASN A 100 0.66 11.57 19.61
N LYS A 101 0.11 11.13 18.49
CA LYS A 101 0.81 10.34 17.46
C LYS A 101 1.28 9.00 17.97
N LYS A 102 0.55 8.41 18.90
CA LYS A 102 0.81 7.07 19.39
C LYS A 102 -0.25 6.10 18.88
N PRO A 103 0.10 4.82 18.68
CA PRO A 103 -0.87 3.83 18.21
C PRO A 103 -2.11 3.79 19.12
N THR A 104 -3.27 3.75 18.51
CA THR A 104 -4.53 3.68 19.23
C THR A 104 -5.47 2.67 18.60
N VAL A 105 -6.39 2.15 19.39
CA VAL A 105 -7.36 1.17 18.90
C VAL A 105 -8.30 1.87 17.92
N HIS A 106 -8.47 1.27 16.73
CA HIS A 106 -9.37 1.81 15.71
C HIS A 106 -10.76 1.17 15.79
N LYS A 107 -11.69 1.73 15.03
CA LYS A 107 -13.10 1.34 15.13
C LYS A 107 -13.39 -0.09 14.67
N LEU A 108 -12.50 -0.69 13.89
CA LEU A 108 -12.66 -2.05 13.39
C LEU A 108 -11.88 -3.06 14.20
N ALA A 109 -11.33 -2.67 15.35
CA ALA A 109 -10.50 -3.56 16.15
C ALA A 109 -11.27 -4.84 16.51
N PRO A 110 -10.62 -6.01 16.41
CA PRO A 110 -11.26 -7.25 16.82
C PRO A 110 -11.64 -7.20 18.30
N GLN A 111 -12.80 -7.77 18.62
CA GLN A 111 -13.21 -7.88 20.02
C GLN A 111 -12.55 -9.09 20.64
N ASP A 112 -12.26 -8.98 21.93
CA ASP A 112 -11.76 -10.11 22.68
C ASP A 112 -12.87 -11.11 22.89
N ASP A 113 -12.55 -12.38 22.71
CA ASP A 113 -13.53 -13.44 22.75
C ASP A 113 -13.65 -14.08 24.12
N ASN A 114 -13.16 -13.47 25.12
CA ASN A 114 -13.22 -14.11 26.41
C ASN A 114 -14.21 -13.65 27.37
#